data_878f14c14fb7147c21774df1c8714c55
#
_entry.id   878f14c14fb7147c21774df1c8714c55
#
_cell.length_a   1.000
_cell.length_b   1.000
_cell.length_c   1.000
_cell.angle_alpha   90.00
_cell.angle_beta   90.00
_cell.angle_gamma   90.00
#
_symmetry.space_group_name_H-M   'P 1'
#
loop_
_entity.id
_entity.type
_entity.pdbx_description
1 polymer ?
#
loop_
_entity_poly.entity_id
_entity_poly.type
_entity_poly.pdbx_seq_one_letter_code
_entity_poly.pdbx_strand_id
1 'polypeptide(L)'
;MKRHALIGMLLWCVTTLLAQAEHHLYVKPQQKTNIKKGVFSTVNEALRQAETFADDSLWTTIHIAPAVYWIDNPDDSSIRRPEPGENIPYGMKVRLNRTRLIGMGNQPEDVVLACNRGQTQGADGNFTMLQITGSDIQVENLTFGNYCNVDLNYQRDPLQSRKRRADAIVQAQLVICNGDRYEARHCCFISRLNLCPFAGARHALFNDCYFECTDDALCGTGTYHQCRFMFFSSKPFYSTSPQGAVFDDCDIHSKVQGVQYLTKVSDPVTMRNCRWTSDDPNLVIKWTPKPNPKKLCLMENCTLNGQPLNVPTPPDVPMPVTTPLLPMMNQPELIAGRWTLDAYKPIDTATYNWNVDTTQPAWCYGEGVDGAEGYYGMIQNNRGARMMYTGKTDEAYHNQTLTVVLSPCKSAGQGFGSATGQYLDFCIKFDTYTLTGYGLRFVRTPDYDKAVEVVLVAYNKGEVAPISLPEKCVLFKKNCRVSLSAKGSLLTALIWQGGQQQELTATITPNAFGGIHIQHTGSVGASATVIQSINCTYE
;
A
#
# COMPACT_ATOMS: atom_id res chain seq x y z
N MET A 1 32.54 39.45 34.22
CA MET A 1 32.88 38.18 33.57
C MET A 1 32.20 36.90 34.13
N LYS A 2 31.46 36.92 35.25
CA LYS A 2 30.80 35.72 35.84
C LYS A 2 29.33 35.48 35.36
N ARG A 3 28.69 36.47 34.73
CA ARG A 3 27.30 36.31 34.26
C ARG A 3 27.15 35.68 32.84
N HIS A 4 28.15 35.78 32.00
CA HIS A 4 28.08 35.19 30.65
C HIS A 4 28.41 33.68 30.60
N ALA A 5 29.14 33.16 31.61
CA ALA A 5 29.41 31.74 31.71
C ALA A 5 28.19 30.91 32.14
N LEU A 6 27.29 31.50 32.94
CA LEU A 6 26.07 30.82 33.40
C LEU A 6 25.03 30.68 32.31
N ILE A 7 24.92 31.67 31.40
CA ILE A 7 23.96 31.62 30.26
C ILE A 7 24.44 30.62 29.20
N GLY A 8 25.74 30.54 28.96
CA GLY A 8 26.30 29.54 28.03
C GLY A 8 26.10 28.09 28.52
N MET A 9 26.23 27.85 29.85
CA MET A 9 25.99 26.54 30.43
C MET A 9 24.49 26.14 30.44
N LEU A 10 23.58 27.08 30.66
CA LEU A 10 22.16 26.84 30.56
C LEU A 10 21.71 26.58 29.11
N LEU A 11 22.25 27.29 28.11
CA LEU A 11 21.98 27.00 26.71
C LEU A 11 22.55 25.64 26.28
N TRP A 12 23.70 25.23 26.80
CA TRP A 12 24.29 23.92 26.48
C TRP A 12 23.53 22.76 27.17
N CYS A 13 23.00 22.97 28.35
CA CYS A 13 22.10 21.99 28.99
C CYS A 13 20.72 21.89 28.30
N VAL A 14 20.21 22.97 27.70
CA VAL A 14 18.92 22.94 26.98
C VAL A 14 19.05 22.30 25.60
N THR A 15 20.21 22.40 24.94
CA THR A 15 20.45 21.72 23.65
C THR A 15 20.74 20.22 23.79
N THR A 16 21.20 19.76 24.97
CA THR A 16 21.39 18.33 25.25
C THR A 16 20.12 17.63 25.75
N LEU A 17 19.06 18.37 26.09
CA LEU A 17 17.78 17.81 26.56
C LEU A 17 16.76 17.54 25.45
N LEU A 18 17.13 17.72 24.16
CA LEU A 18 16.29 17.41 23.00
C LEU A 18 16.82 16.24 22.16
N ALA A 19 17.71 15.41 22.69
CA ALA A 19 17.85 14.07 22.14
C ALA A 19 16.56 13.32 22.49
N GLN A 20 15.59 13.31 21.56
CA GLN A 20 14.42 12.45 21.70
C GLN A 20 14.93 11.05 22.01
N ALA A 21 14.53 10.49 23.15
CA ALA A 21 14.87 9.13 23.48
C ALA A 21 14.39 8.23 22.33
N GLU A 22 15.28 7.47 21.74
CA GLU A 22 14.98 6.50 20.68
C GLU A 22 15.22 5.11 21.22
N HIS A 23 14.45 4.13 20.73
CA HIS A 23 14.74 2.73 20.98
C HIS A 23 15.71 2.20 19.93
N HIS A 24 16.82 1.61 20.35
CA HIS A 24 17.79 1.00 19.45
C HIS A 24 17.84 -0.52 19.66
N LEU A 25 17.59 -1.26 18.58
CA LEU A 25 17.69 -2.71 18.53
C LEU A 25 18.73 -3.11 17.49
N TYR A 26 19.42 -4.25 17.72
CA TYR A 26 20.50 -4.71 16.87
C TYR A 26 20.24 -6.13 16.39
N VAL A 27 20.27 -6.36 15.11
CA VAL A 27 20.16 -7.69 14.50
C VAL A 27 21.55 -8.18 14.11
N LYS A 28 21.98 -9.29 14.72
CA LYS A 28 23.29 -9.91 14.50
C LYS A 28 23.10 -11.42 14.34
N PRO A 29 23.14 -11.97 13.13
CA PRO A 29 22.73 -13.35 12.86
C PRO A 29 23.58 -14.40 13.55
N GLN A 30 24.83 -14.07 13.89
CA GLN A 30 25.77 -14.99 14.56
C GLN A 30 25.69 -14.95 16.10
N GLN A 31 24.84 -14.10 16.65
CA GLN A 31 24.67 -13.94 18.10
C GLN A 31 23.32 -14.50 18.53
N LYS A 32 23.30 -15.16 19.69
CA LYS A 32 22.04 -15.56 20.32
C LYS A 32 21.27 -14.32 20.77
N THR A 33 19.96 -14.38 20.62
CA THR A 33 19.05 -13.33 21.06
C THR A 33 19.22 -13.02 22.54
N ASN A 34 19.41 -11.73 22.85
CA ASN A 34 19.51 -11.20 24.19
C ASN A 34 18.66 -9.93 24.31
N ILE A 35 17.41 -10.11 24.73
CA ILE A 35 16.43 -9.04 24.87
C ILE A 35 16.93 -7.90 25.77
N LYS A 36 17.58 -8.21 26.89
CA LYS A 36 18.09 -7.20 27.82
C LYS A 36 19.12 -6.26 27.19
N LYS A 37 19.87 -6.74 26.20
CA LYS A 37 20.87 -5.96 25.47
C LYS A 37 20.33 -5.40 24.15
N GLY A 38 19.06 -5.64 23.80
CA GLY A 38 18.48 -5.25 22.52
C GLY A 38 19.14 -5.93 21.32
N VAL A 39 19.70 -7.15 21.47
CA VAL A 39 20.37 -7.89 20.40
C VAL A 39 19.54 -9.11 20.02
N PHE A 40 19.33 -9.29 18.72
CA PHE A 40 18.47 -10.33 18.13
C PHE A 40 19.20 -11.09 17.03
N SER A 41 18.83 -12.36 16.85
CA SER A 41 19.38 -13.18 15.77
C SER A 41 18.67 -12.94 14.43
N THR A 42 17.40 -12.49 14.44
CA THR A 42 16.59 -12.25 13.26
C THR A 42 15.89 -10.90 13.29
N VAL A 43 15.55 -10.37 12.10
CA VAL A 43 14.79 -9.12 11.97
C VAL A 43 13.39 -9.25 12.56
N ASN A 44 12.74 -10.41 12.35
CA ASN A 44 11.42 -10.70 12.91
C ASN A 44 11.38 -10.66 14.45
N GLU A 45 12.44 -11.14 15.12
CA GLU A 45 12.52 -11.05 16.58
C GLU A 45 12.67 -9.61 17.05
N ALA A 46 13.50 -8.80 16.37
CA ALA A 46 13.66 -7.39 16.68
C ALA A 46 12.35 -6.61 16.50
N LEU A 47 11.62 -6.86 15.41
CA LEU A 47 10.31 -6.24 15.16
C LEU A 47 9.29 -6.62 16.23
N ARG A 48 9.20 -7.91 16.61
CA ARG A 48 8.31 -8.35 17.71
C ARG A 48 8.66 -7.70 19.04
N GLN A 49 9.96 -7.52 19.33
CA GLN A 49 10.37 -6.79 20.53
C GLN A 49 9.96 -5.31 20.43
N ALA A 50 10.13 -4.68 19.29
CA ALA A 50 9.72 -3.30 19.07
C ALA A 50 8.21 -3.10 19.34
N GLU A 51 7.36 -4.05 18.92
CA GLU A 51 5.92 -4.02 19.17
C GLU A 51 5.54 -4.08 20.68
N THR A 52 6.46 -4.45 21.56
CA THR A 52 6.23 -4.44 23.01
C THR A 52 6.47 -3.07 23.66
N PHE A 53 7.02 -2.10 22.93
CA PHE A 53 7.21 -0.75 23.42
C PHE A 53 5.85 -0.03 23.47
N ALA A 54 5.50 0.47 24.64
CA ALA A 54 4.19 1.09 24.87
C ALA A 54 4.06 2.48 24.24
N ASP A 55 5.17 3.14 23.96
CA ASP A 55 5.21 4.51 23.44
C ASP A 55 5.56 4.53 21.95
N ASP A 56 4.57 4.64 21.10
CA ASP A 56 4.72 4.78 19.66
C ASP A 56 5.05 6.22 19.21
N SER A 57 5.16 7.17 20.16
CA SER A 57 5.62 8.54 19.88
C SER A 57 7.13 8.61 19.65
N LEU A 58 7.88 7.63 20.14
CA LEU A 58 9.32 7.52 19.96
C LEU A 58 9.67 6.74 18.70
N TRP A 59 10.81 7.08 18.11
CA TRP A 59 11.37 6.28 17.03
C TRP A 59 11.99 4.98 17.56
N THR A 60 11.78 3.90 16.81
CA THR A 60 12.47 2.63 17.02
C THR A 60 13.40 2.36 15.84
N THR A 61 14.70 2.34 16.10
CA THR A 61 15.72 2.08 15.09
C THR A 61 16.27 0.67 15.23
N ILE A 62 16.14 -0.13 14.17
CA ILE A 62 16.65 -1.50 14.09
C ILE A 62 17.89 -1.51 13.20
N HIS A 63 19.05 -1.71 13.79
CA HIS A 63 20.34 -1.80 13.12
C HIS A 63 20.61 -3.23 12.69
N ILE A 64 20.77 -3.47 11.39
CA ILE A 64 20.86 -4.82 10.81
C ILE A 64 22.29 -5.06 10.30
N ALA A 65 22.99 -6.00 10.88
CA ALA A 65 24.36 -6.34 10.48
C ALA A 65 24.40 -7.01 9.09
N PRO A 66 25.53 -6.92 8.38
CA PRO A 66 25.69 -7.55 7.06
C PRO A 66 25.46 -9.07 7.11
N ALA A 67 24.48 -9.54 6.34
CA ALA A 67 24.15 -10.94 6.10
C ALA A 67 22.99 -11.06 5.10
N VAL A 68 22.67 -12.30 4.70
CA VAL A 68 21.40 -12.65 4.05
C VAL A 68 20.42 -13.14 5.12
N TYR A 69 19.31 -12.44 5.28
CA TYR A 69 18.22 -12.77 6.19
C TYR A 69 17.04 -13.34 5.41
N TRP A 70 16.86 -14.64 5.47
CA TRP A 70 15.72 -15.30 4.84
C TRP A 70 14.45 -15.03 5.65
N ILE A 71 13.56 -14.20 5.09
CA ILE A 71 12.25 -13.90 5.67
C ILE A 71 11.29 -15.06 5.44
N ASP A 72 11.32 -15.65 4.25
CA ASP A 72 10.58 -16.86 3.91
C ASP A 72 11.29 -17.63 2.79
N ASN A 73 11.41 -18.93 2.98
CA ASN A 73 11.95 -19.86 1.99
C ASN A 73 11.20 -21.20 2.06
N PRO A 74 10.36 -21.54 1.06
CA PRO A 74 9.61 -22.79 1.07
C PRO A 74 10.47 -24.06 1.00
N ASP A 75 11.73 -23.94 0.59
CA ASP A 75 12.66 -25.07 0.49
C ASP A 75 13.39 -25.35 1.81
N ASP A 76 13.20 -24.50 2.82
CA ASP A 76 13.82 -24.64 4.13
C ASP A 76 12.78 -24.56 5.24
N SER A 77 12.48 -25.70 5.86
CA SER A 77 11.47 -25.81 6.91
C SER A 77 11.86 -25.09 8.23
N SER A 78 13.13 -24.74 8.40
CA SER A 78 13.58 -23.94 9.54
C SER A 78 13.26 -22.44 9.41
N ILE A 79 12.99 -21.98 8.19
CA ILE A 79 12.61 -20.61 7.91
C ILE A 79 11.12 -20.43 8.21
N ARG A 80 10.78 -19.29 8.83
CA ARG A 80 9.38 -18.94 9.13
C ARG A 80 8.50 -19.01 7.89
N ARG A 81 7.28 -19.49 8.08
CA ARG A 81 6.21 -19.46 7.08
C ARG A 81 5.18 -18.39 7.44
N PRO A 82 4.38 -17.91 6.46
CA PRO A 82 3.24 -17.03 6.74
C PRO A 82 2.32 -17.60 7.81
N GLU A 83 1.72 -16.72 8.60
CA GLU A 83 0.75 -17.11 9.61
C GLU A 83 -0.53 -17.62 8.95
N PRO A 84 -1.12 -18.73 9.44
CA PRO A 84 -2.38 -19.23 8.92
C PRO A 84 -3.52 -18.22 9.10
N GLY A 85 -4.50 -18.27 8.22
CA GLY A 85 -5.74 -17.49 8.33
C GLY A 85 -5.63 -16.05 7.82
N GLU A 86 -4.53 -15.64 7.24
CA GLU A 86 -4.42 -14.35 6.56
C GLU A 86 -4.89 -14.45 5.10
N ASN A 87 -5.70 -13.47 4.67
CA ASN A 87 -6.20 -13.42 3.30
C ASN A 87 -5.09 -13.26 2.26
N ILE A 88 -4.03 -12.52 2.62
CA ILE A 88 -2.79 -12.42 1.87
C ILE A 88 -1.67 -12.83 2.81
N PRO A 89 -0.95 -13.91 2.52
CA PRO A 89 0.14 -14.35 3.37
C PRO A 89 1.34 -13.40 3.24
N TYR A 90 1.92 -13.03 4.39
CA TYR A 90 3.09 -12.15 4.47
C TYR A 90 4.25 -12.87 5.16
N GLY A 91 5.44 -12.65 4.64
CA GLY A 91 6.65 -13.16 5.27
C GLY A 91 7.03 -12.41 6.53
N MET A 92 6.97 -11.08 6.49
CA MET A 92 7.33 -10.20 7.60
C MET A 92 6.36 -9.02 7.69
N LYS A 93 6.10 -8.53 8.90
CA LYS A 93 5.23 -7.38 9.15
C LYS A 93 5.94 -6.30 9.96
N VAL A 94 5.80 -5.04 9.53
CA VAL A 94 6.20 -3.84 10.27
C VAL A 94 4.94 -3.10 10.67
N ARG A 95 4.53 -3.24 11.93
CA ARG A 95 3.26 -2.71 12.45
C ARG A 95 3.41 -1.41 13.22
N LEU A 96 4.60 -1.19 13.79
CA LEU A 96 4.89 -0.03 14.63
C LEU A 96 5.08 1.22 13.78
N ASN A 97 4.52 2.34 14.22
CA ASN A 97 4.82 3.66 13.68
C ASN A 97 6.26 4.07 14.03
N ARG A 98 6.81 5.04 13.29
CA ARG A 98 8.15 5.61 13.55
C ARG A 98 9.24 4.55 13.68
N THR A 99 9.28 3.66 12.70
CA THR A 99 10.27 2.57 12.66
C THR A 99 11.32 2.84 11.60
N ARG A 100 12.59 2.68 11.97
CA ARG A 100 13.74 2.72 11.05
C ARG A 100 14.37 1.34 10.94
N LEU A 101 14.61 0.89 9.71
CA LEU A 101 15.43 -0.28 9.42
C LEU A 101 16.70 0.19 8.72
N ILE A 102 17.86 0.01 9.36
CA ILE A 102 19.14 0.52 8.85
C ILE A 102 20.12 -0.63 8.66
N GLY A 103 20.57 -0.82 7.42
CA GLY A 103 21.64 -1.76 7.09
C GLY A 103 23.01 -1.20 7.53
N MET A 104 23.75 -2.00 8.29
CA MET A 104 25.07 -1.64 8.83
C MET A 104 26.23 -2.03 7.89
N GLY A 105 25.92 -2.32 6.62
CA GLY A 105 26.91 -2.58 5.58
C GLY A 105 27.48 -1.30 4.96
N ASN A 106 28.47 -1.47 4.06
CA ASN A 106 29.03 -0.36 3.28
C ASN A 106 28.15 0.02 2.11
N GLN A 107 27.33 -0.93 1.65
CA GLN A 107 26.42 -0.79 0.49
C GLN A 107 25.14 -1.62 0.76
N PRO A 108 24.03 -1.33 0.08
CA PRO A 108 22.75 -2.00 0.34
C PRO A 108 22.81 -3.52 0.15
N GLU A 109 23.62 -4.00 -0.77
CA GLU A 109 23.81 -5.43 -1.06
C GLU A 109 24.50 -6.20 0.06
N ASP A 110 25.09 -5.50 1.03
CA ASP A 110 25.70 -6.14 2.21
C ASP A 110 24.64 -6.66 3.20
N VAL A 111 23.42 -6.11 3.18
CA VAL A 111 22.33 -6.47 4.09
C VAL A 111 21.09 -6.82 3.29
N VAL A 112 20.85 -8.11 3.10
CA VAL A 112 19.80 -8.62 2.22
C VAL A 112 18.65 -9.22 3.02
N LEU A 113 17.47 -8.63 2.92
CA LEU A 113 16.21 -9.24 3.37
C LEU A 113 15.65 -10.04 2.19
N ALA A 114 15.67 -11.37 2.30
CA ALA A 114 15.44 -12.28 1.20
C ALA A 114 14.17 -13.11 1.38
N CYS A 115 13.47 -13.34 0.27
CA CYS A 115 12.38 -14.30 0.14
C CYS A 115 12.59 -15.15 -1.12
N ASN A 116 12.02 -16.35 -1.13
CA ASN A 116 12.11 -17.26 -2.27
C ASN A 116 10.76 -17.94 -2.54
N ARG A 117 9.68 -17.16 -2.48
CA ARG A 117 8.32 -17.65 -2.67
C ARG A 117 7.61 -16.87 -3.76
N GLY A 118 6.97 -17.57 -4.66
CA GLY A 118 6.13 -16.98 -5.70
C GLY A 118 4.84 -17.77 -5.88
N GLN A 119 3.84 -17.20 -6.51
CA GLN A 119 2.62 -17.89 -6.92
C GLN A 119 3.00 -19.13 -7.73
N THR A 120 2.38 -20.29 -7.49
CA THR A 120 2.74 -21.58 -8.08
C THR A 120 4.10 -22.15 -7.64
N GLN A 121 4.86 -21.42 -6.83
CA GLN A 121 6.16 -21.83 -6.30
C GLN A 121 6.15 -21.77 -4.77
N GLY A 122 5.19 -22.44 -4.15
CA GLY A 122 5.03 -22.54 -2.70
C GLY A 122 4.28 -21.38 -2.04
N ALA A 123 3.65 -20.51 -2.84
CA ALA A 123 2.76 -19.46 -2.33
C ALA A 123 1.33 -19.69 -2.81
N ASP A 124 0.37 -19.32 -1.95
CA ASP A 124 -1.01 -19.17 -2.31
C ASP A 124 -1.26 -17.72 -2.72
N GLY A 125 -1.88 -17.50 -3.87
CA GLY A 125 -2.20 -16.17 -4.37
C GLY A 125 -0.96 -15.27 -4.50
N ASN A 126 -1.14 -14.00 -4.22
CA ASN A 126 -0.07 -13.00 -4.26
C ASN A 126 0.66 -12.93 -2.92
N PHE A 127 1.51 -13.91 -2.65
CA PHE A 127 2.39 -13.81 -1.50
C PHE A 127 3.24 -12.54 -1.56
N THR A 128 3.27 -11.80 -0.45
CA THR A 128 4.07 -10.60 -0.29
C THR A 128 5.12 -10.81 0.80
N MET A 129 6.38 -10.55 0.49
CA MET A 129 7.48 -10.74 1.43
C MET A 129 7.31 -9.87 2.68
N LEU A 130 6.94 -8.61 2.50
CA LEU A 130 6.87 -7.62 3.56
C LEU A 130 5.55 -6.86 3.53
N GLN A 131 4.85 -6.79 4.66
CA GLN A 131 3.73 -5.90 4.89
C GLN A 131 4.11 -4.80 5.88
N ILE A 132 3.91 -3.54 5.50
CA ILE A 132 4.08 -2.39 6.37
C ILE A 132 2.70 -1.81 6.69
N THR A 133 2.31 -1.82 7.96
CA THR A 133 1.05 -1.23 8.45
C THR A 133 1.26 -0.02 9.34
N GLY A 134 2.50 0.19 9.81
CA GLY A 134 2.90 1.41 10.51
C GLY A 134 3.08 2.59 9.56
N SER A 135 2.97 3.79 10.09
CA SER A 135 3.29 5.05 9.40
C SER A 135 4.62 5.63 9.90
N ASP A 136 5.19 6.56 9.15
CA ASP A 136 6.52 7.12 9.45
C ASP A 136 7.61 6.03 9.44
N ILE A 137 7.72 5.31 8.32
CA ILE A 137 8.69 4.23 8.16
C ILE A 137 9.87 4.71 7.32
N GLN A 138 11.07 4.49 7.81
CA GLN A 138 12.31 4.79 7.09
C GLN A 138 13.13 3.51 6.92
N VAL A 139 13.61 3.28 5.70
CA VAL A 139 14.54 2.18 5.42
C VAL A 139 15.78 2.75 4.74
N GLU A 140 16.96 2.30 5.16
CA GLU A 140 18.21 2.84 4.66
C GLU A 140 19.25 1.72 4.49
N ASN A 141 19.96 1.76 3.36
CA ASN A 141 21.11 0.90 3.07
C ASN A 141 20.78 -0.61 3.18
N LEU A 142 19.66 -1.02 2.55
CA LEU A 142 19.14 -2.39 2.60
C LEU A 142 18.79 -2.88 1.19
N THR A 143 18.94 -4.18 0.97
CA THR A 143 18.36 -4.87 -0.18
C THR A 143 17.14 -5.67 0.25
N PHE A 144 16.01 -5.41 -0.40
CA PHE A 144 14.79 -6.21 -0.33
C PHE A 144 14.69 -7.04 -1.61
N GLY A 145 14.74 -8.37 -1.48
CA GLY A 145 14.76 -9.22 -2.66
C GLY A 145 13.85 -10.44 -2.58
N ASN A 146 13.01 -10.64 -3.61
CA ASN A 146 12.38 -11.92 -3.82
C ASN A 146 13.15 -12.68 -4.91
N TYR A 147 13.87 -13.71 -4.49
CA TYR A 147 14.77 -14.50 -5.32
C TYR A 147 14.12 -15.77 -5.89
N CYS A 148 12.81 -15.78 -5.98
CA CYS A 148 12.11 -16.88 -6.61
C CYS A 148 12.53 -17.06 -8.09
N ASN A 149 12.74 -15.96 -8.80
CA ASN A 149 13.09 -15.96 -10.23
C ASN A 149 14.32 -15.10 -10.58
N VAL A 150 15.07 -14.68 -9.59
CA VAL A 150 16.35 -13.96 -9.71
C VAL A 150 17.39 -14.70 -8.90
N ASP A 151 18.61 -14.81 -9.41
CA ASP A 151 19.72 -15.37 -8.66
C ASP A 151 20.15 -14.39 -7.56
N LEU A 152 20.31 -14.87 -6.33
CA LEU A 152 20.96 -14.13 -5.26
C LEU A 152 22.48 -14.35 -5.34
N ASN A 153 23.20 -13.30 -5.66
CA ASN A 153 24.66 -13.32 -5.67
C ASN A 153 25.18 -12.47 -4.50
N TYR A 154 25.49 -13.10 -3.37
CA TYR A 154 25.98 -12.43 -2.18
C TYR A 154 27.50 -12.39 -2.16
N GLN A 155 28.06 -11.22 -2.45
CA GLN A 155 29.52 -11.06 -2.66
C GLN A 155 30.35 -11.22 -1.39
N ARG A 156 29.80 -10.88 -0.21
CA ARG A 156 30.52 -10.98 1.07
C ARG A 156 30.76 -12.42 1.52
N ASP A 157 29.85 -13.31 1.15
CA ASP A 157 29.95 -14.74 1.43
C ASP A 157 29.22 -15.54 0.34
N PRO A 158 29.96 -16.03 -0.67
CA PRO A 158 29.39 -16.80 -1.76
C PRO A 158 28.59 -18.03 -1.34
N LEU A 159 28.81 -18.57 -0.13
CA LEU A 159 28.06 -19.71 0.40
C LEU A 159 26.59 -19.35 0.70
N GLN A 160 26.29 -18.07 0.89
CA GLN A 160 24.94 -17.56 1.06
C GLN A 160 24.25 -17.21 -0.27
N SER A 161 24.95 -17.31 -1.39
CA SER A 161 24.36 -17.16 -2.72
C SER A 161 23.37 -18.29 -3.02
N ARG A 162 22.33 -18.01 -3.80
CA ARG A 162 21.30 -18.97 -4.20
C ARG A 162 20.93 -18.81 -5.66
N LYS A 163 20.72 -19.91 -6.35
CA LYS A 163 20.10 -19.90 -7.66
C LYS A 163 18.61 -19.65 -7.53
N ARG A 164 18.04 -18.97 -8.52
CA ARG A 164 16.60 -18.77 -8.62
C ARG A 164 15.87 -20.11 -8.61
N ARG A 165 14.68 -20.09 -8.08
CA ARG A 165 13.84 -21.27 -7.92
C ARG A 165 13.09 -21.62 -9.20
N ALA A 166 12.72 -20.64 -10.00
CA ALA A 166 11.97 -20.78 -11.24
C ALA A 166 12.44 -19.80 -12.31
N ASP A 167 12.41 -20.23 -13.56
CA ASP A 167 12.65 -19.38 -14.72
C ASP A 167 11.36 -18.71 -15.22
N ALA A 168 10.22 -19.31 -14.93
CA ALA A 168 8.93 -18.81 -15.36
C ALA A 168 8.53 -17.53 -14.61
N ILE A 169 7.73 -16.72 -15.28
CA ILE A 169 7.08 -15.56 -14.66
C ILE A 169 6.06 -16.05 -13.63
N VAL A 170 6.33 -15.78 -12.36
CA VAL A 170 5.48 -16.12 -11.22
C VAL A 170 5.28 -14.85 -10.40
N GLN A 171 4.06 -14.55 -9.97
CA GLN A 171 3.83 -13.40 -9.12
C GLN A 171 4.49 -13.59 -7.76
N ALA A 172 5.34 -12.66 -7.39
CA ALA A 172 6.10 -12.67 -6.15
C ALA A 172 6.27 -11.23 -5.66
N GLN A 173 5.26 -10.73 -4.97
CA GLN A 173 5.26 -9.36 -4.49
C GLN A 173 6.33 -9.16 -3.42
N LEU A 174 6.96 -8.00 -3.44
CA LEU A 174 8.03 -7.68 -2.50
C LEU A 174 7.48 -6.99 -1.26
N VAL A 175 6.81 -5.85 -1.42
CA VAL A 175 6.34 -5.04 -0.30
C VAL A 175 4.96 -4.47 -0.58
N ILE A 176 4.06 -4.54 0.40
CA ILE A 176 2.83 -3.75 0.46
C ILE A 176 2.90 -2.82 1.67
N CYS A 177 2.70 -1.53 1.45
CA CYS A 177 2.65 -0.52 2.50
C CYS A 177 1.23 0.02 2.65
N ASN A 178 0.67 -0.16 3.83
CA ASN A 178 -0.66 0.32 4.21
C ASN A 178 -0.62 1.49 5.18
N GLY A 179 0.57 1.77 5.68
CA GLY A 179 0.84 2.97 6.42
C GLY A 179 0.98 4.17 5.49
N ASP A 180 1.31 5.28 6.06
CA ASP A 180 1.61 6.51 5.34
C ASP A 180 3.02 7.01 5.67
N ARG A 181 3.57 7.90 4.84
CA ARG A 181 4.91 8.47 5.02
C ARG A 181 6.00 7.40 5.11
N TYR A 182 6.22 6.77 3.96
CA TYR A 182 7.29 5.81 3.76
C TYR A 182 8.48 6.47 3.06
N GLU A 183 9.67 6.26 3.57
CA GLU A 183 10.92 6.74 2.96
C GLU A 183 11.92 5.60 2.82
N ALA A 184 12.47 5.46 1.60
CA ALA A 184 13.61 4.57 1.34
C ALA A 184 14.80 5.39 0.84
N ARG A 185 15.97 5.14 1.40
CA ARG A 185 17.20 5.80 0.99
C ARG A 185 18.30 4.77 0.78
N HIS A 186 18.96 4.89 -0.37
CA HIS A 186 20.09 4.03 -0.71
C HIS A 186 19.73 2.54 -0.53
N CYS A 187 18.63 2.10 -1.16
CA CYS A 187 18.11 0.74 -1.04
C CYS A 187 18.02 0.07 -2.41
N CYS A 188 18.09 -1.26 -2.42
CA CYS A 188 17.82 -2.08 -3.60
C CYS A 188 16.52 -2.85 -3.44
N PHE A 189 15.67 -2.82 -4.49
CA PHE A 189 14.41 -3.56 -4.57
C PHE A 189 14.49 -4.51 -5.77
N ILE A 190 14.60 -5.80 -5.47
CA ILE A 190 14.90 -6.84 -6.46
C ILE A 190 13.76 -7.83 -6.55
N SER A 191 13.05 -7.82 -7.65
CA SER A 191 12.14 -8.89 -8.05
C SER A 191 11.77 -8.71 -9.52
N ARG A 192 11.77 -9.78 -10.29
CA ARG A 192 11.36 -9.73 -11.70
C ARG A 192 9.89 -10.10 -11.87
N LEU A 193 9.08 -10.01 -10.81
CA LEU A 193 7.68 -10.37 -10.84
C LEU A 193 6.87 -9.52 -9.88
N ASN A 194 6.11 -8.59 -10.43
CA ASN A 194 5.16 -7.76 -9.69
C ASN A 194 5.73 -7.29 -8.35
N LEU A 195 6.76 -6.47 -8.41
CA LEU A 195 7.39 -5.94 -7.21
C LEU A 195 6.38 -5.31 -6.26
N CYS A 196 5.39 -4.60 -6.80
CA CYS A 196 4.47 -3.79 -6.04
C CYS A 196 5.11 -3.20 -4.78
N PRO A 197 6.30 -2.57 -4.86
CA PRO A 197 6.90 -2.01 -3.66
C PRO A 197 6.00 -0.88 -3.20
N PHE A 198 5.48 -1.03 -1.97
CA PHE A 198 4.70 0.02 -1.32
C PHE A 198 3.38 0.39 -2.00
N ALA A 199 2.79 -0.52 -2.78
CA ALA A 199 1.42 -0.34 -3.20
C ALA A 199 0.56 -0.04 -1.97
N GLY A 200 -0.17 1.07 -2.02
CA GLY A 200 -1.04 1.50 -0.95
C GLY A 200 -0.54 2.65 -0.07
N ALA A 201 0.74 2.97 -0.03
CA ALA A 201 1.22 4.18 0.62
C ALA A 201 0.70 5.43 -0.08
N ARG A 202 0.24 6.43 0.67
CA ARG A 202 -0.14 7.74 0.11
C ARG A 202 1.07 8.60 -0.20
N HIS A 203 2.03 8.60 0.70
CA HIS A 203 3.28 9.34 0.59
C HIS A 203 4.42 8.33 0.64
N ALA A 204 5.11 8.14 -0.47
CA ALA A 204 6.27 7.28 -0.57
C ALA A 204 7.39 8.04 -1.29
N LEU A 205 8.54 8.13 -0.65
CA LEU A 205 9.75 8.76 -1.18
C LEU A 205 10.86 7.72 -1.32
N PHE A 206 11.40 7.62 -2.51
CA PHE A 206 12.56 6.79 -2.81
C PHE A 206 13.70 7.69 -3.27
N ASN A 207 14.81 7.67 -2.55
CA ASN A 207 15.98 8.50 -2.85
C ASN A 207 17.22 7.61 -3.01
N ASP A 208 17.93 7.77 -4.12
CA ASP A 208 19.12 6.97 -4.47
C ASP A 208 18.86 5.45 -4.35
N CYS A 209 17.72 4.99 -4.84
CA CYS A 209 17.36 3.57 -4.79
C CYS A 209 17.55 2.89 -6.14
N TYR A 210 17.75 1.57 -6.12
CA TYR A 210 17.81 0.73 -7.30
C TYR A 210 16.62 -0.22 -7.37
N PHE A 211 16.02 -0.33 -8.56
CA PHE A 211 14.87 -1.20 -8.80
C PHE A 211 15.11 -2.13 -9.99
N GLU A 212 14.99 -3.44 -9.77
CA GLU A 212 14.73 -4.40 -10.85
C GLU A 212 13.24 -4.67 -10.91
N CYS A 213 12.56 -4.38 -12.02
CA CYS A 213 11.12 -4.47 -12.07
C CYS A 213 10.55 -5.00 -13.39
N THR A 214 9.35 -5.58 -13.30
CA THR A 214 8.53 -6.06 -14.40
C THR A 214 7.18 -5.34 -14.45
N ASP A 215 6.14 -6.01 -14.91
CA ASP A 215 4.78 -5.48 -14.91
C ASP A 215 4.27 -5.22 -13.49
N ASP A 216 3.51 -4.12 -13.34
CA ASP A 216 2.84 -3.75 -12.09
C ASP A 216 3.79 -3.61 -10.90
N ALA A 217 5.01 -3.20 -11.16
CA ALA A 217 6.11 -3.31 -10.21
C ALA A 217 6.25 -2.09 -9.28
N LEU A 218 5.84 -0.91 -9.69
CA LEU A 218 6.15 0.32 -8.98
C LEU A 218 4.96 0.90 -8.22
N CYS A 219 5.26 1.61 -7.13
CA CYS A 219 4.28 2.33 -6.34
C CYS A 219 3.71 3.53 -7.10
N GLY A 220 2.41 3.53 -7.34
CA GLY A 220 1.73 4.58 -8.10
C GLY A 220 1.65 5.94 -7.38
N THR A 221 1.99 6.01 -6.09
CA THR A 221 2.09 7.25 -5.30
C THR A 221 3.54 7.64 -5.01
N GLY A 222 4.50 6.90 -5.61
CA GLY A 222 5.92 7.08 -5.35
C GLY A 222 6.49 8.34 -5.97
N THR A 223 7.36 9.01 -5.22
CA THR A 223 8.31 9.99 -5.73
C THR A 223 9.68 9.33 -5.74
N TYR A 224 10.28 9.25 -6.92
CA TYR A 224 11.57 8.61 -7.15
C TYR A 224 12.58 9.70 -7.50
N HIS A 225 13.56 9.93 -6.64
CA HIS A 225 14.63 10.91 -6.84
C HIS A 225 15.98 10.23 -6.93
N GLN A 226 16.73 10.54 -7.98
CA GLN A 226 18.07 9.98 -8.25
C GLN A 226 18.09 8.44 -8.21
N CYS A 227 16.96 7.82 -8.55
CA CYS A 227 16.83 6.37 -8.56
C CYS A 227 17.31 5.77 -9.89
N ARG A 228 17.72 4.51 -9.82
CA ARG A 228 18.11 3.71 -10.97
C ARG A 228 17.13 2.58 -11.18
N PHE A 229 16.71 2.38 -12.43
CA PHE A 229 15.73 1.36 -12.80
C PHE A 229 16.24 0.44 -13.89
N MET A 230 15.97 -0.85 -13.73
CA MET A 230 16.08 -1.86 -14.77
C MET A 230 14.68 -2.40 -15.09
N PHE A 231 14.13 -2.03 -16.24
CA PHE A 231 12.80 -2.47 -16.68
C PHE A 231 12.90 -3.72 -17.55
N PHE A 232 12.35 -4.83 -17.06
CA PHE A 232 12.25 -6.10 -17.79
C PHE A 232 10.90 -6.28 -18.48
N SER A 233 9.94 -5.42 -18.25
CA SER A 233 8.61 -5.42 -18.86
C SER A 233 8.15 -4.02 -19.24
N SER A 234 7.21 -3.98 -20.18
CA SER A 234 6.77 -2.76 -20.82
C SER A 234 5.79 -1.91 -20.02
N LYS A 235 5.39 -2.31 -18.81
CA LYS A 235 4.37 -1.58 -18.02
C LYS A 235 4.67 -1.64 -16.53
N PRO A 236 5.65 -0.86 -16.04
CA PRO A 236 6.08 -0.91 -14.63
C PRO A 236 4.99 -0.47 -13.63
N PHE A 237 4.00 0.30 -14.05
CA PHE A 237 2.84 0.61 -13.24
C PHE A 237 1.58 -0.09 -13.74
N TYR A 238 0.79 -0.65 -12.83
CA TYR A 238 -0.60 -0.98 -13.13
C TYR A 238 -1.41 0.32 -13.26
N SER A 239 -1.45 1.09 -12.18
CA SER A 239 -2.05 2.42 -12.11
C SER A 239 -1.21 3.33 -11.22
N THR A 240 -1.41 4.63 -11.34
CA THR A 240 -0.86 5.62 -10.42
C THR A 240 -1.98 6.30 -9.64
N SER A 241 -1.64 7.05 -8.60
CA SER A 241 -2.63 7.84 -7.89
C SER A 241 -3.14 8.99 -8.76
N PRO A 242 -4.22 9.70 -8.37
CA PRO A 242 -4.64 10.90 -9.07
C PRO A 242 -3.56 11.97 -9.23
N GLN A 243 -2.59 12.04 -8.30
CA GLN A 243 -1.42 12.92 -8.39
C GLN A 243 -0.32 12.36 -9.30
N GLY A 244 -0.38 11.06 -9.57
CA GLY A 244 0.61 10.36 -10.38
C GLY A 244 1.88 10.00 -9.63
N ALA A 245 2.72 9.22 -10.31
CA ALA A 245 4.08 8.94 -9.88
C ALA A 245 5.04 9.99 -10.44
N VAL A 246 6.09 10.30 -9.70
CA VAL A 246 7.09 11.30 -10.07
C VAL A 246 8.46 10.67 -10.15
N PHE A 247 9.16 10.87 -11.28
CA PHE A 247 10.57 10.54 -11.47
C PHE A 247 11.34 11.83 -11.65
N ASP A 248 12.36 12.05 -10.83
CA ASP A 248 13.23 13.23 -10.91
C ASP A 248 14.69 12.80 -10.86
N ASP A 249 15.46 13.22 -11.86
CA ASP A 249 16.89 12.92 -12.01
C ASP A 249 17.19 11.40 -11.95
N CYS A 250 16.37 10.59 -12.60
CA CYS A 250 16.49 9.13 -12.57
C CYS A 250 17.21 8.58 -13.81
N ASP A 251 17.92 7.45 -13.62
CA ASP A 251 18.51 6.65 -14.68
C ASP A 251 17.65 5.40 -14.93
N ILE A 252 17.19 5.20 -16.16
CA ILE A 252 16.28 4.11 -16.50
C ILE A 252 16.85 3.33 -17.66
N HIS A 253 17.06 2.02 -17.45
CA HIS A 253 17.47 1.11 -18.51
C HIS A 253 16.34 0.17 -18.86
N SER A 254 15.89 0.17 -20.11
CA SER A 254 14.84 -0.72 -20.61
C SER A 254 15.42 -1.91 -21.35
N LYS A 255 15.03 -3.11 -20.93
CA LYS A 255 15.28 -4.40 -21.62
C LYS A 255 14.18 -4.75 -22.62
N VAL A 256 13.18 -3.87 -22.77
CA VAL A 256 12.00 -4.11 -23.61
C VAL A 256 12.38 -3.89 -25.08
N GLN A 257 11.77 -4.70 -25.94
CA GLN A 257 11.86 -4.55 -27.40
C GLN A 257 10.61 -3.83 -27.93
N GLY A 258 10.78 -2.90 -28.83
CA GLY A 258 9.74 -2.18 -29.54
C GLY A 258 9.11 -1.04 -28.75
N VAL A 259 8.17 -1.28 -27.86
CA VAL A 259 7.44 -0.23 -27.15
C VAL A 259 7.48 -0.41 -25.64
N GLN A 260 8.02 0.61 -24.97
CA GLN A 260 7.95 0.77 -23.52
C GLN A 260 6.75 1.66 -23.18
N TYR A 261 5.76 1.10 -22.51
CA TYR A 261 4.71 1.87 -21.84
C TYR A 261 5.09 2.10 -20.38
N LEU A 262 4.55 3.14 -19.75
CA LEU A 262 4.75 3.38 -18.32
C LEU A 262 3.63 2.77 -17.49
N THR A 263 2.38 2.92 -17.91
CA THR A 263 1.22 2.41 -17.18
C THR A 263 0.39 1.44 -18.01
N LYS A 264 -0.29 0.48 -17.36
CA LYS A 264 -1.31 -0.37 -18.02
C LYS A 264 -2.59 0.40 -18.30
N VAL A 265 -3.02 1.22 -17.35
CA VAL A 265 -4.16 2.12 -17.46
C VAL A 265 -3.65 3.56 -17.57
N SER A 266 -4.45 4.42 -18.18
CA SER A 266 -4.04 5.81 -18.37
C SER A 266 -4.13 6.58 -17.07
N ASP A 267 -2.99 6.78 -16.44
CA ASP A 267 -2.87 7.54 -15.18
C ASP A 267 -1.67 8.49 -15.22
N PRO A 268 -1.67 9.56 -14.41
CA PRO A 268 -0.62 10.57 -14.43
C PRO A 268 0.76 10.01 -14.08
N VAL A 269 1.76 10.41 -14.85
CA VAL A 269 3.18 10.21 -14.57
C VAL A 269 3.94 11.49 -14.91
N THR A 270 4.80 11.93 -14.01
CA THR A 270 5.71 13.05 -14.24
C THR A 270 7.15 12.56 -14.28
N MET A 271 7.89 12.93 -15.32
CA MET A 271 9.30 12.60 -15.47
C MET A 271 10.09 13.88 -15.75
N ARG A 272 11.13 14.15 -14.96
CA ARG A 272 12.00 15.31 -15.12
C ARG A 272 13.46 14.91 -15.03
N ASN A 273 14.29 15.47 -15.92
CA ASN A 273 15.73 15.25 -15.94
C ASN A 273 16.13 13.76 -16.00
N CYS A 274 15.27 12.90 -16.55
CA CYS A 274 15.51 11.46 -16.56
C CYS A 274 16.31 11.02 -17.80
N ARG A 275 17.19 10.07 -17.61
CA ARG A 275 18.05 9.49 -18.64
C ARG A 275 17.63 8.05 -18.91
N TRP A 276 17.09 7.83 -20.10
CA TRP A 276 16.76 6.50 -20.58
C TRP A 276 17.87 5.93 -21.44
N THR A 277 18.12 4.65 -21.24
CA THR A 277 18.93 3.81 -22.12
C THR A 277 18.17 2.55 -22.48
N SER A 278 18.48 1.93 -23.61
CA SER A 278 17.83 0.70 -24.06
C SER A 278 18.77 -0.19 -24.84
N ASP A 279 18.57 -1.52 -24.71
CA ASP A 279 19.22 -2.51 -25.59
C ASP A 279 18.59 -2.51 -27.01
N ASP A 280 17.37 -1.98 -27.16
CA ASP A 280 16.73 -1.79 -28.46
C ASP A 280 16.97 -0.36 -28.96
N PRO A 281 17.75 -0.18 -30.06
CA PRO A 281 18.01 1.16 -30.62
C PRO A 281 16.75 1.82 -31.18
N ASN A 282 15.68 1.06 -31.44
CA ASN A 282 14.42 1.53 -31.99
C ASN A 282 13.31 1.62 -30.92
N LEU A 283 13.66 1.53 -29.63
CA LEU A 283 12.68 1.61 -28.55
C LEU A 283 11.84 2.89 -28.66
N VAL A 284 10.53 2.73 -28.60
CA VAL A 284 9.58 3.85 -28.53
C VAL A 284 8.98 3.89 -27.13
N ILE A 285 9.06 5.05 -26.48
CA ILE A 285 8.45 5.26 -25.16
C ILE A 285 7.07 5.89 -25.34
N LYS A 286 6.08 5.33 -24.64
CA LYS A 286 4.70 5.80 -24.60
C LYS A 286 4.18 5.78 -23.18
N TRP A 287 3.19 6.63 -22.89
CA TRP A 287 2.59 6.67 -21.55
C TRP A 287 1.78 5.41 -21.23
N THR A 288 0.90 5.01 -22.13
CA THR A 288 -0.06 3.92 -21.92
C THR A 288 -0.55 3.35 -23.26
N PRO A 289 -0.97 2.06 -23.30
CA PRO A 289 -1.64 1.52 -24.49
C PRO A 289 -3.05 2.06 -24.71
N LYS A 290 -3.69 2.66 -23.69
CA LYS A 290 -5.05 3.21 -23.76
C LYS A 290 -5.07 4.66 -23.24
N PRO A 291 -4.67 5.65 -24.03
CA PRO A 291 -4.65 7.04 -23.59
C PRO A 291 -6.04 7.53 -23.16
N ASN A 292 -6.08 8.24 -22.03
CA ASN A 292 -7.25 8.97 -21.56
C ASN A 292 -6.89 10.46 -21.51
N PRO A 293 -7.57 11.32 -22.26
CA PRO A 293 -7.25 12.76 -22.32
C PRO A 293 -7.46 13.49 -20.99
N LYS A 294 -8.18 12.90 -20.04
CA LYS A 294 -8.35 13.44 -18.68
C LYS A 294 -7.18 13.11 -17.75
N LYS A 295 -6.28 12.21 -18.15
CA LYS A 295 -5.16 11.75 -17.35
C LYS A 295 -3.86 12.25 -17.97
N LEU A 296 -3.20 13.15 -17.30
CA LEU A 296 -2.11 13.93 -17.84
C LEU A 296 -0.76 13.37 -17.41
N CYS A 297 0.16 13.31 -18.37
CA CYS A 297 1.54 12.96 -18.16
C CYS A 297 2.44 14.14 -18.56
N LEU A 298 3.51 14.36 -17.80
CA LEU A 298 4.49 15.40 -18.07
C LEU A 298 5.87 14.78 -18.24
N MET A 299 6.56 15.15 -19.31
CA MET A 299 7.96 14.81 -19.49
C MET A 299 8.74 16.09 -19.80
N GLU A 300 9.77 16.35 -18.99
CA GLU A 300 10.57 17.56 -19.09
C GLU A 300 12.06 17.20 -19.02
N ASN A 301 12.84 17.71 -19.98
CA ASN A 301 14.30 17.58 -20.00
C ASN A 301 14.79 16.12 -19.87
N CYS A 302 14.12 15.19 -20.55
CA CYS A 302 14.47 13.77 -20.56
C CYS A 302 15.25 13.39 -21.84
N THR A 303 16.02 12.31 -21.78
CA THR A 303 16.75 11.78 -22.93
C THR A 303 16.54 10.28 -23.11
N LEU A 304 16.64 9.78 -24.35
CA LEU A 304 16.74 8.37 -24.69
C LEU A 304 18.00 8.12 -25.51
N ASN A 305 18.90 7.28 -25.02
CA ASN A 305 20.20 7.01 -25.64
C ASN A 305 20.97 8.31 -25.98
N GLY A 306 20.89 9.31 -25.08
CA GLY A 306 21.55 10.61 -25.22
C GLY A 306 20.85 11.60 -26.16
N GLN A 307 19.73 11.23 -26.78
CA GLN A 307 18.93 12.12 -27.62
C GLN A 307 17.74 12.69 -26.84
N PRO A 308 17.33 13.94 -27.07
CA PRO A 308 16.15 14.50 -26.41
C PRO A 308 14.92 13.61 -26.59
N LEU A 309 14.24 13.33 -25.48
CA LEU A 309 13.03 12.52 -25.44
C LEU A 309 11.84 13.41 -25.11
N ASN A 310 10.86 13.42 -25.99
CA ASN A 310 9.56 14.05 -25.76
C ASN A 310 8.46 13.07 -26.13
N VAL A 311 7.64 12.71 -25.15
CA VAL A 311 6.48 11.87 -25.35
C VAL A 311 5.25 12.77 -25.29
N PRO A 312 4.55 12.99 -26.41
CA PRO A 312 3.41 13.90 -26.45
C PRO A 312 2.32 13.45 -25.49
N THR A 313 1.78 14.39 -24.73
CA THR A 313 0.48 14.23 -24.08
C THR A 313 -0.61 14.37 -25.14
N PRO A 314 -1.80 13.74 -24.96
CA PRO A 314 -2.90 13.96 -25.87
C PRO A 314 -3.21 15.45 -26.00
N PRO A 315 -3.46 15.97 -27.23
CA PRO A 315 -3.80 17.37 -27.44
C PRO A 315 -5.11 17.72 -26.72
N ASP A 316 -5.28 18.98 -26.39
CA ASP A 316 -6.47 19.59 -25.83
C ASP A 316 -6.75 19.35 -24.33
N VAL A 317 -5.78 18.85 -23.59
CA VAL A 317 -5.93 18.69 -22.14
C VAL A 317 -5.08 19.74 -21.43
N PRO A 318 -5.63 20.56 -20.51
CA PRO A 318 -4.85 21.49 -19.72
C PRO A 318 -3.75 20.73 -18.96
N MET A 319 -2.53 21.20 -19.03
CA MET A 319 -1.43 20.63 -18.25
C MET A 319 -1.82 20.66 -16.77
N PRO A 320 -1.73 19.53 -16.07
CA PRO A 320 -1.99 19.56 -14.64
C PRO A 320 -0.88 20.37 -13.97
N VAL A 321 -1.25 21.08 -12.94
CA VAL A 321 -0.29 21.61 -12.00
C VAL A 321 0.24 20.41 -11.20
N THR A 322 1.18 19.67 -11.78
CA THR A 322 1.78 18.47 -11.18
C THR A 322 2.87 18.80 -10.15
N THR A 323 2.89 20.02 -9.72
CA THR A 323 3.96 20.61 -8.93
C THR A 323 4.02 20.29 -7.44
N PRO A 324 3.08 19.60 -6.76
CA PRO A 324 3.17 19.56 -5.31
C PRO A 324 4.30 18.69 -4.77
N LEU A 325 4.71 17.64 -5.48
CA LEU A 325 5.64 16.65 -4.91
C LEU A 325 7.12 17.04 -5.09
N LEU A 326 7.50 17.67 -6.19
CA LEU A 326 8.90 18.01 -6.46
C LEU A 326 9.49 19.10 -5.55
N PRO A 327 8.79 20.20 -5.22
CA PRO A 327 9.28 21.17 -4.24
C PRO A 327 9.52 20.57 -2.87
N MET A 328 8.80 19.51 -2.52
CA MET A 328 8.91 18.84 -1.23
C MET A 328 10.17 17.98 -1.13
N MET A 329 10.66 17.44 -2.24
CA MET A 329 11.82 16.55 -2.26
C MET A 329 13.10 17.22 -1.78
N ASN A 330 13.17 18.54 -1.86
CA ASN A 330 14.34 19.32 -1.43
C ASN A 330 14.20 19.86 0.00
N GLN A 331 13.14 19.49 0.72
CA GLN A 331 12.91 19.96 2.08
C GLN A 331 13.52 18.99 3.09
N PRO A 332 14.38 19.44 4.01
CA PRO A 332 14.96 18.57 5.05
C PRO A 332 13.91 17.85 5.90
N GLU A 333 12.73 18.45 6.06
CA GLU A 333 11.61 17.87 6.80
C GLU A 333 11.07 16.59 6.17
N LEU A 334 11.13 16.46 4.84
CA LEU A 334 10.73 15.23 4.14
C LEU A 334 11.70 14.09 4.43
N ILE A 335 12.99 14.41 4.40
CA ILE A 335 14.06 13.46 4.72
C ILE A 335 13.97 13.04 6.20
N ALA A 336 13.49 13.93 7.07
CA ALA A 336 13.27 13.64 8.49
C ALA A 336 11.92 12.95 8.79
N GLY A 337 11.14 12.58 7.78
CA GLY A 337 9.81 11.98 7.95
C GLY A 337 8.73 12.99 8.36
N ARG A 338 8.96 14.27 8.15
CA ARG A 338 7.97 15.34 8.40
C ARG A 338 7.32 15.74 7.10
N TRP A 339 6.30 15.02 6.72
CA TRP A 339 5.55 15.29 5.51
C TRP A 339 4.56 16.43 5.77
N THR A 340 4.78 17.58 5.13
CA THR A 340 4.00 18.81 5.35
C THR A 340 2.86 19.00 4.37
N LEU A 341 2.73 18.12 3.36
CA LEU A 341 1.69 18.25 2.35
C LEU A 341 0.71 17.09 2.41
N ASP A 342 -0.55 17.44 2.53
CA ASP A 342 -1.66 16.62 2.08
C ASP A 342 -1.67 16.61 0.54
N ALA A 343 -0.77 15.82 -0.04
CA ALA A 343 -0.76 15.59 -1.49
C ALA A 343 -2.01 14.84 -1.96
N TYR A 344 -2.73 14.28 -1.03
CA TYR A 344 -4.03 13.69 -1.19
C TYR A 344 -5.07 14.57 -0.52
N LYS A 345 -5.96 15.17 -1.28
CA LYS A 345 -7.28 15.49 -0.78
C LYS A 345 -8.14 14.23 -0.97
N PRO A 346 -8.23 13.36 0.03
CA PRO A 346 -9.21 12.31 -0.04
C PRO A 346 -10.57 13.02 -0.02
N ILE A 347 -11.49 12.58 -0.81
CA ILE A 347 -12.93 12.82 -0.73
C ILE A 347 -13.25 14.21 -0.19
N ASP A 348 -14.04 14.96 -0.87
CA ASP A 348 -14.58 16.21 -0.36
C ASP A 348 -15.30 15.96 0.99
N THR A 349 -14.50 16.00 2.06
CA THR A 349 -15.00 15.86 3.43
C THR A 349 -15.97 16.99 3.81
N ALA A 350 -15.98 18.11 3.07
CA ALA A 350 -16.88 19.20 3.30
C ALA A 350 -18.33 18.86 2.93
N THR A 351 -18.55 18.02 1.91
CA THR A 351 -19.90 17.62 1.49
C THR A 351 -20.53 16.57 2.40
N TYR A 352 -19.72 15.69 3.02
CA TYR A 352 -20.22 14.50 3.73
C TYR A 352 -19.69 14.32 5.15
N ASN A 353 -18.86 15.20 5.69
CA ASN A 353 -18.21 15.04 7.00
C ASN A 353 -17.48 13.68 7.18
N TRP A 354 -16.90 13.17 6.12
CA TRP A 354 -16.16 11.92 6.18
C TRP A 354 -14.78 12.11 6.80
N ASN A 355 -14.51 11.42 7.90
CA ASN A 355 -13.16 11.30 8.44
C ASN A 355 -12.48 10.14 7.74
N VAL A 356 -11.53 10.47 6.87
CA VAL A 356 -10.63 9.46 6.31
C VAL A 356 -9.60 9.13 7.37
N ASP A 357 -9.43 7.85 7.68
CA ASP A 357 -8.37 7.40 8.55
C ASP A 357 -7.01 7.72 7.88
N THR A 358 -6.36 8.78 8.35
CA THR A 358 -5.09 9.25 7.79
C THR A 358 -3.91 8.33 8.12
N THR A 359 -4.09 7.38 9.02
CA THR A 359 -3.08 6.34 9.32
C THR A 359 -3.13 5.19 8.34
N GLN A 360 -4.19 5.12 7.51
CA GLN A 360 -4.38 4.12 6.48
C GLN A 360 -4.35 4.81 5.10
N PRO A 361 -3.92 4.11 4.05
CA PRO A 361 -4.03 4.63 2.70
C PRO A 361 -5.45 4.96 2.33
N ALA A 362 -5.56 6.08 1.68
CA ALA A 362 -6.82 6.75 1.48
C ALA A 362 -7.69 6.08 0.43
N TRP A 363 -8.96 6.39 0.52
CA TRP A 363 -9.87 6.38 -0.59
C TRP A 363 -9.61 7.59 -1.49
N CYS A 364 -9.84 7.42 -2.79
CA CYS A 364 -9.82 8.49 -3.79
C CYS A 364 -11.18 8.64 -4.44
N TYR A 365 -11.46 9.84 -4.94
CA TYR A 365 -12.57 10.08 -5.85
C TYR A 365 -12.05 10.24 -7.27
N GLY A 366 -12.63 9.55 -8.25
CA GLY A 366 -12.25 9.65 -9.65
C GLY A 366 -12.92 8.60 -10.52
N GLU A 367 -12.47 8.52 -11.77
CA GLU A 367 -12.95 7.56 -12.74
C GLU A 367 -12.19 6.24 -12.59
N GLY A 368 -12.92 5.15 -12.34
CA GLY A 368 -12.38 3.79 -12.39
C GLY A 368 -12.06 3.35 -13.82
N VAL A 369 -11.26 2.29 -13.96
CA VAL A 369 -10.81 1.80 -15.30
C VAL A 369 -11.97 1.34 -16.21
N ASP A 370 -13.12 0.98 -15.65
CA ASP A 370 -14.33 0.62 -16.41
C ASP A 370 -15.27 1.81 -16.63
N GLY A 371 -14.80 3.03 -16.40
CA GLY A 371 -15.53 4.27 -16.64
C GLY A 371 -16.60 4.62 -15.60
N ALA A 372 -16.63 3.94 -14.46
CA ALA A 372 -17.46 4.33 -13.33
C ALA A 372 -16.78 5.44 -12.54
N GLU A 373 -17.48 6.53 -12.24
CA GLU A 373 -16.97 7.61 -11.41
C GLU A 373 -17.46 7.47 -9.97
N GLY A 374 -16.55 7.64 -9.01
CA GLY A 374 -16.88 7.51 -7.59
C GLY A 374 -15.66 7.33 -6.71
N TYR A 375 -15.89 6.80 -5.51
CA TYR A 375 -14.85 6.54 -4.52
C TYR A 375 -14.25 5.15 -4.70
N TYR A 376 -12.93 5.03 -4.64
CA TYR A 376 -12.22 3.76 -4.62
C TYR A 376 -11.03 3.80 -3.67
N GLY A 377 -10.76 2.67 -3.04
CA GLY A 377 -9.63 2.55 -2.11
C GLY A 377 -8.33 2.24 -2.84
N MET A 378 -7.21 2.64 -2.24
CA MET A 378 -5.87 2.59 -2.86
C MET A 378 -5.02 1.40 -2.40
N ILE A 379 -5.55 0.52 -1.56
CA ILE A 379 -4.74 -0.53 -0.94
C ILE A 379 -5.29 -1.91 -1.13
N GLN A 380 -4.38 -2.84 -1.34
CA GLN A 380 -4.65 -4.27 -1.32
C GLN A 380 -3.98 -4.93 -0.09
N ASN A 381 -4.72 -5.14 1.00
CA ASN A 381 -4.22 -5.85 2.19
C ASN A 381 -5.33 -6.18 3.20
N ASN A 382 -4.96 -6.81 4.34
CA ASN A 382 -5.88 -7.23 5.41
C ASN A 382 -6.67 -6.10 6.06
N ARG A 383 -6.09 -4.91 6.15
CA ARG A 383 -6.79 -3.74 6.70
C ARG A 383 -7.53 -2.97 5.64
N GLY A 384 -7.01 -2.96 4.42
CA GLY A 384 -7.58 -2.24 3.28
C GLY A 384 -7.67 -0.74 3.49
N ALA A 385 -8.38 -0.12 2.58
CA ALA A 385 -8.76 1.27 2.68
C ALA A 385 -9.96 1.41 3.60
N ARG A 386 -9.89 2.30 4.59
CA ARG A 386 -10.99 2.66 5.47
C ARG A 386 -11.53 4.05 5.19
N MET A 387 -12.82 4.18 5.27
CA MET A 387 -13.53 5.46 5.20
C MET A 387 -14.60 5.45 6.29
N MET A 388 -14.60 6.45 7.16
CA MET A 388 -15.49 6.53 8.29
C MET A 388 -16.24 7.87 8.31
N TYR A 389 -17.51 7.78 8.60
CA TYR A 389 -18.36 8.93 8.87
C TYR A 389 -18.81 8.87 10.32
N THR A 390 -18.47 9.89 11.11
CA THR A 390 -18.76 9.89 12.54
C THR A 390 -20.27 9.92 12.81
N GLY A 391 -21.03 10.54 11.91
CA GLY A 391 -22.48 10.58 11.96
C GLY A 391 -23.01 11.43 13.11
N LYS A 392 -24.31 11.30 13.31
CA LYS A 392 -25.00 11.84 14.48
C LYS A 392 -25.02 10.78 15.56
N THR A 393 -24.64 11.17 16.76
CA THR A 393 -24.63 10.32 17.96
C THR A 393 -25.78 10.72 18.89
N ASP A 394 -26.95 11.00 18.35
CA ASP A 394 -28.11 11.40 19.12
C ASP A 394 -28.99 10.18 19.41
N GLU A 395 -29.39 9.99 20.66
CA GLU A 395 -30.30 8.92 21.09
C GLU A 395 -31.66 8.95 20.36
N ALA A 396 -32.02 10.07 19.76
CA ALA A 396 -33.23 10.23 18.94
C ALA A 396 -33.18 9.43 17.63
N TYR A 397 -32.01 9.04 17.13
CA TYR A 397 -31.89 8.30 15.86
C TYR A 397 -31.81 6.81 16.08
N HIS A 398 -32.98 6.16 16.19
CA HIS A 398 -33.05 4.72 16.40
C HIS A 398 -32.87 3.90 15.14
N ASN A 399 -33.24 4.43 13.97
CA ASN A 399 -33.16 3.75 12.69
C ASN A 399 -32.14 4.45 11.79
N GLN A 400 -31.40 3.66 11.03
CA GLN A 400 -30.42 4.16 10.08
C GLN A 400 -30.46 3.31 8.81
N THR A 401 -30.48 3.94 7.65
CA THR A 401 -30.39 3.25 6.36
C THR A 401 -29.29 3.86 5.52
N LEU A 402 -28.32 3.03 5.12
CA LEU A 402 -27.24 3.36 4.18
C LEU A 402 -27.58 2.77 2.82
N THR A 403 -27.58 3.59 1.78
CA THR A 403 -27.73 3.15 0.39
C THR A 403 -26.49 3.51 -0.41
N VAL A 404 -25.93 2.54 -1.12
CA VAL A 404 -24.76 2.72 -1.97
C VAL A 404 -25.00 2.14 -3.36
N VAL A 405 -24.33 2.69 -4.37
CA VAL A 405 -24.27 2.14 -5.71
C VAL A 405 -22.83 1.76 -6.01
N LEU A 406 -22.62 0.53 -6.45
CA LEU A 406 -21.30 -0.09 -6.62
C LEU A 406 -21.05 -0.46 -8.08
N SER A 407 -19.82 -0.31 -8.52
CA SER A 407 -19.35 -0.84 -9.79
C SER A 407 -18.00 -1.53 -9.60
N PRO A 408 -18.01 -2.86 -9.38
CA PRO A 408 -16.77 -3.61 -9.29
C PRO A 408 -16.08 -3.66 -10.65
N CYS A 409 -14.77 -3.40 -10.68
CA CYS A 409 -13.99 -3.50 -11.90
C CYS A 409 -13.77 -4.97 -12.26
N LYS A 410 -14.22 -5.34 -13.46
CA LYS A 410 -14.15 -6.73 -13.92
C LYS A 410 -12.73 -7.25 -14.07
N SER A 411 -11.78 -6.41 -14.47
CA SER A 411 -10.41 -6.79 -14.76
C SER A 411 -9.56 -7.09 -13.53
N ALA A 412 -9.97 -6.65 -12.35
CA ALA A 412 -9.22 -6.83 -11.12
C ALA A 412 -9.95 -7.74 -10.11
N GLY A 413 -10.22 -8.98 -10.51
CA GLY A 413 -10.86 -9.95 -9.62
C GLY A 413 -12.23 -9.51 -9.13
N GLN A 414 -13.05 -8.97 -10.02
CA GLN A 414 -14.35 -8.37 -9.73
C GLN A 414 -14.27 -7.23 -8.70
N GLY A 415 -13.21 -6.43 -8.79
CA GLY A 415 -12.97 -5.27 -7.93
C GLY A 415 -12.30 -5.57 -6.59
N PHE A 416 -11.87 -6.81 -6.34
CA PHE A 416 -11.22 -7.23 -5.11
C PHE A 416 -9.73 -7.56 -5.25
N GLY A 417 -9.11 -7.27 -6.40
CA GLY A 417 -7.73 -7.68 -6.63
C GLY A 417 -7.60 -9.20 -6.78
N SER A 418 -6.46 -9.78 -6.39
CA SER A 418 -6.09 -11.14 -6.77
C SER A 418 -6.31 -12.21 -5.69
N ALA A 419 -6.47 -11.85 -4.42
CA ALA A 419 -6.55 -12.82 -3.33
C ALA A 419 -7.98 -13.16 -2.95
N THR A 420 -8.28 -14.44 -2.80
CA THR A 420 -9.52 -14.95 -2.19
C THR A 420 -9.62 -14.50 -0.74
N GLY A 421 -10.85 -14.23 -0.28
CA GLY A 421 -11.10 -13.76 1.08
C GLY A 421 -10.97 -12.25 1.27
N GLN A 422 -10.52 -11.50 0.27
CA GLN A 422 -10.63 -10.04 0.29
C GLN A 422 -12.11 -9.63 0.40
N TYR A 423 -12.38 -8.54 1.12
CA TYR A 423 -13.75 -8.14 1.40
C TYR A 423 -13.98 -6.62 1.26
N LEU A 424 -15.25 -6.28 1.10
CA LEU A 424 -15.77 -4.92 1.14
C LEU A 424 -16.91 -4.88 2.16
N ASP A 425 -16.75 -4.08 3.19
CA ASP A 425 -17.72 -3.88 4.26
C ASP A 425 -18.42 -2.54 4.15
N PHE A 426 -19.72 -2.57 4.38
CA PHE A 426 -20.55 -1.40 4.64
C PHE A 426 -21.17 -1.56 6.01
N CYS A 427 -20.83 -0.68 6.95
CA CYS A 427 -21.31 -0.77 8.33
C CYS A 427 -22.11 0.48 8.71
N ILE A 428 -23.15 0.27 9.50
CA ILE A 428 -24.04 1.28 10.07
C ILE A 428 -24.19 1.08 11.57
N LYS A 429 -24.86 2.03 12.24
CA LYS A 429 -24.95 2.00 13.71
C LYS A 429 -23.59 1.82 14.33
N PHE A 430 -22.62 2.56 13.79
CA PHE A 430 -21.20 2.33 14.00
C PHE A 430 -20.59 3.39 14.88
N ASP A 431 -19.93 2.97 15.96
CA ASP A 431 -19.03 3.82 16.73
C ASP A 431 -17.64 3.77 16.11
N THR A 432 -17.24 4.88 15.50
CA THR A 432 -15.97 5.01 14.81
C THR A 432 -14.76 5.03 15.75
N TYR A 433 -14.98 5.31 17.03
CA TYR A 433 -13.93 5.32 18.04
C TYR A 433 -13.62 3.92 18.56
N THR A 434 -14.66 3.16 18.95
CA THR A 434 -14.51 1.80 19.48
C THR A 434 -14.53 0.74 18.37
N LEU A 435 -14.83 1.10 17.12
CA LEU A 435 -15.03 0.19 16.00
C LEU A 435 -16.09 -0.88 16.32
N THR A 436 -17.26 -0.42 16.75
CA THR A 436 -18.38 -1.27 17.16
C THR A 436 -19.62 -0.93 16.35
N GLY A 437 -20.30 -1.92 15.78
CA GLY A 437 -21.50 -1.72 14.96
C GLY A 437 -21.86 -2.94 14.13
N TYR A 438 -22.64 -2.73 13.05
CA TYR A 438 -23.16 -3.82 12.21
C TYR A 438 -22.93 -3.54 10.74
N GLY A 439 -22.69 -4.59 9.94
CA GLY A 439 -22.37 -4.40 8.54
C GLY A 439 -22.85 -5.53 7.62
N LEU A 440 -22.81 -5.20 6.32
CA LEU A 440 -22.85 -6.16 5.23
C LEU A 440 -21.44 -6.30 4.66
N ARG A 441 -20.98 -7.52 4.56
CA ARG A 441 -19.67 -7.89 3.98
C ARG A 441 -19.85 -8.61 2.65
N PHE A 442 -19.19 -8.13 1.62
CA PHE A 442 -18.96 -8.85 0.36
C PHE A 442 -17.58 -9.47 0.41
N VAL A 443 -17.47 -10.76 0.11
CA VAL A 443 -16.21 -11.51 0.15
C VAL A 443 -15.90 -12.09 -1.22
N ARG A 444 -14.67 -11.89 -1.69
CA ARG A 444 -14.17 -12.50 -2.91
C ARG A 444 -13.99 -14.00 -2.71
N THR A 445 -14.60 -14.79 -3.58
CA THR A 445 -14.48 -16.25 -3.62
C THR A 445 -13.49 -16.70 -4.69
N PRO A 446 -13.08 -17.98 -4.75
CA PRO A 446 -12.34 -18.52 -5.89
C PRO A 446 -13.07 -18.34 -7.23
N ASP A 447 -14.41 -18.43 -7.23
CA ASP A 447 -15.26 -18.24 -8.41
C ASP A 447 -15.80 -16.81 -8.54
N TYR A 448 -14.98 -15.81 -8.23
CA TYR A 448 -15.34 -14.39 -8.14
C TYR A 448 -15.96 -13.82 -9.42
N ASP A 449 -15.64 -14.37 -10.57
CA ASP A 449 -16.20 -13.99 -11.88
C ASP A 449 -17.68 -14.36 -12.04
N LYS A 450 -18.15 -15.32 -11.24
CA LYS A 450 -19.55 -15.80 -11.23
C LYS A 450 -20.33 -15.23 -10.05
N ALA A 451 -19.74 -15.23 -8.86
CA ALA A 451 -20.39 -14.75 -7.65
C ALA A 451 -19.36 -14.41 -6.57
N VAL A 452 -19.75 -13.50 -5.69
CA VAL A 452 -19.12 -13.24 -4.40
C VAL A 452 -19.94 -13.92 -3.29
N GLU A 453 -19.39 -13.99 -2.09
CA GLU A 453 -20.15 -14.34 -0.89
C GLU A 453 -20.60 -13.06 -0.19
N VAL A 454 -21.79 -13.08 0.40
CA VAL A 454 -22.33 -11.99 1.22
C VAL A 454 -22.73 -12.50 2.59
N VAL A 455 -22.48 -11.71 3.63
CA VAL A 455 -22.75 -12.07 5.02
C VAL A 455 -22.99 -10.81 5.85
N LEU A 456 -23.94 -10.86 6.78
CA LEU A 456 -24.10 -9.82 7.80
C LEU A 456 -23.09 -10.05 8.93
N VAL A 457 -22.45 -8.98 9.38
CA VAL A 457 -21.39 -9.02 10.40
C VAL A 457 -21.66 -8.05 11.54
N ALA A 458 -21.17 -8.39 12.72
CA ALA A 458 -21.07 -7.50 13.86
C ALA A 458 -19.60 -7.18 14.14
N TYR A 459 -19.33 -5.91 14.39
CA TYR A 459 -18.06 -5.40 14.89
C TYR A 459 -18.19 -5.18 16.40
N ASN A 460 -17.21 -5.65 17.15
CA ASN A 460 -17.08 -5.41 18.58
C ASN A 460 -15.65 -5.06 18.91
N LYS A 461 -15.38 -3.78 19.16
CA LYS A 461 -14.02 -3.26 19.43
C LYS A 461 -12.99 -3.66 18.35
N GLY A 462 -13.43 -3.62 17.08
CA GLY A 462 -12.59 -3.97 15.93
C GLY A 462 -12.55 -5.47 15.58
N GLU A 463 -13.02 -6.35 16.46
CA GLU A 463 -13.21 -7.76 16.14
C GLU A 463 -14.50 -7.95 15.35
N VAL A 464 -14.46 -8.81 14.35
CA VAL A 464 -15.58 -9.04 13.43
C VAL A 464 -16.06 -10.47 13.50
N ALA A 465 -17.37 -10.64 13.69
CA ALA A 465 -18.02 -11.93 13.67
C ALA A 465 -19.23 -11.95 12.72
N PRO A 466 -19.49 -13.04 11.99
CA PRO A 466 -20.70 -13.19 11.20
C PRO A 466 -21.92 -13.31 12.13
N ILE A 467 -23.03 -12.66 11.75
CA ILE A 467 -24.33 -12.73 12.42
C ILE A 467 -25.43 -13.26 11.52
N SER A 468 -25.10 -13.64 10.29
CA SER A 468 -25.92 -14.44 9.39
C SER A 468 -25.11 -15.59 8.81
N LEU A 469 -25.76 -16.52 8.13
CA LEU A 469 -25.05 -17.48 7.29
C LEU A 469 -24.52 -16.76 6.04
N PRO A 470 -23.34 -17.15 5.55
CA PRO A 470 -22.83 -16.66 4.26
C PRO A 470 -23.72 -17.16 3.12
N GLU A 471 -24.00 -16.27 2.16
CA GLU A 471 -24.80 -16.58 0.98
C GLU A 471 -24.05 -16.22 -0.31
N LYS A 472 -24.31 -16.98 -1.37
CA LYS A 472 -23.77 -16.69 -2.69
C LYS A 472 -24.53 -15.51 -3.32
N CYS A 473 -23.83 -14.48 -3.79
CA CYS A 473 -24.38 -13.31 -4.45
C CYS A 473 -23.87 -13.19 -5.89
N VAL A 474 -24.78 -13.30 -6.85
CA VAL A 474 -24.50 -13.11 -8.28
C VAL A 474 -24.75 -11.68 -8.76
N LEU A 475 -25.27 -10.82 -7.88
CA LEU A 475 -25.70 -9.46 -8.16
C LEU A 475 -24.59 -8.43 -8.03
N PHE A 476 -23.41 -8.81 -7.55
CA PHE A 476 -22.27 -7.93 -7.39
C PHE A 476 -21.62 -7.63 -8.75
N LYS A 477 -22.25 -6.71 -9.50
CA LYS A 477 -21.88 -6.32 -10.87
C LYS A 477 -21.99 -4.80 -11.02
N LYS A 478 -21.64 -4.28 -12.21
CA LYS A 478 -21.74 -2.84 -12.52
C LYS A 478 -23.13 -2.29 -12.18
N ASN A 479 -23.17 -1.15 -11.47
CA ASN A 479 -24.38 -0.49 -10.97
C ASN A 479 -25.19 -1.34 -9.97
N CYS A 480 -24.53 -2.21 -9.20
CA CYS A 480 -25.16 -2.92 -8.10
C CYS A 480 -25.59 -1.91 -7.02
N ARG A 481 -26.85 -1.92 -6.65
CA ARG A 481 -27.38 -1.09 -5.57
C ARG A 481 -27.50 -1.92 -4.30
N VAL A 482 -27.04 -1.36 -3.19
CA VAL A 482 -27.10 -2.00 -1.86
C VAL A 482 -27.80 -1.05 -0.90
N SER A 483 -28.71 -1.57 -0.09
CA SER A 483 -29.29 -0.86 1.05
C SER A 483 -29.08 -1.69 2.31
N LEU A 484 -28.46 -1.12 3.31
CA LEU A 484 -28.29 -1.70 4.65
C LEU A 484 -29.09 -0.87 5.63
N SER A 485 -30.07 -1.49 6.28
CA SER A 485 -31.00 -0.81 7.18
C SER A 485 -31.00 -1.48 8.56
N ALA A 486 -30.88 -0.67 9.61
CA ALA A 486 -31.12 -1.09 10.99
C ALA A 486 -32.37 -0.41 11.51
N LYS A 487 -33.42 -1.20 11.78
CA LYS A 487 -34.71 -0.72 12.32
C LYS A 487 -35.00 -1.48 13.62
N GLY A 488 -34.86 -0.80 14.74
CA GLY A 488 -34.93 -1.44 16.06
C GLY A 488 -33.91 -2.58 16.17
N SER A 489 -34.35 -3.81 16.40
CA SER A 489 -33.51 -4.99 16.52
C SER A 489 -33.33 -5.76 15.21
N LEU A 490 -33.80 -5.26 14.08
CA LEU A 490 -33.69 -5.91 12.78
C LEU A 490 -32.66 -5.20 11.91
N LEU A 491 -31.64 -5.92 11.46
CA LEU A 491 -30.71 -5.54 10.41
C LEU A 491 -31.13 -6.20 9.11
N THR A 492 -31.30 -5.41 8.05
CA THR A 492 -31.70 -5.90 6.72
C THR A 492 -30.73 -5.37 5.68
N ALA A 493 -30.18 -6.24 4.86
CA ALA A 493 -29.44 -5.88 3.66
C ALA A 493 -30.22 -6.28 2.42
N LEU A 494 -30.40 -5.34 1.48
CA LEU A 494 -31.03 -5.57 0.20
C LEU A 494 -30.02 -5.25 -0.89
N ILE A 495 -29.85 -6.15 -1.85
CA ILE A 495 -28.93 -6.04 -2.97
C ILE A 495 -29.73 -6.17 -4.27
N TRP A 496 -29.59 -5.18 -5.17
CA TRP A 496 -30.30 -5.17 -6.44
C TRP A 496 -29.35 -5.00 -7.62
N GLN A 497 -29.63 -5.73 -8.69
CA GLN A 497 -28.94 -5.54 -9.96
C GLN A 497 -29.80 -6.14 -11.11
N GLY A 498 -30.01 -5.37 -12.18
CA GLY A 498 -30.68 -5.87 -13.38
C GLY A 498 -32.11 -6.39 -13.15
N GLY A 499 -32.87 -5.80 -12.20
CA GLY A 499 -34.23 -6.24 -11.84
C GLY A 499 -34.30 -7.43 -10.90
N GLN A 500 -33.16 -7.98 -10.48
CA GLN A 500 -33.09 -9.04 -9.46
C GLN A 500 -32.76 -8.46 -8.09
N GLN A 501 -33.20 -9.15 -7.04
CA GLN A 501 -33.00 -8.75 -5.66
C GLN A 501 -32.57 -9.96 -4.81
N GLN A 502 -31.68 -9.70 -3.85
CA GLN A 502 -31.30 -10.61 -2.77
C GLN A 502 -31.45 -9.89 -1.43
N GLU A 503 -31.95 -10.58 -0.41
CA GLU A 503 -32.17 -10.05 0.92
C GLU A 503 -31.46 -10.92 1.96
N LEU A 504 -30.79 -10.27 2.93
CA LEU A 504 -30.25 -10.89 4.13
C LEU A 504 -30.81 -10.16 5.35
N THR A 505 -31.12 -10.91 6.41
CA THR A 505 -31.60 -10.34 7.67
C THR A 505 -30.89 -10.96 8.87
N ALA A 506 -30.74 -10.17 9.93
CA ALA A 506 -30.24 -10.64 11.21
C ALA A 506 -30.84 -9.86 12.37
N THR A 507 -30.94 -10.49 13.53
CA THR A 507 -31.30 -9.81 14.77
C THR A 507 -30.08 -9.18 15.39
N ILE A 508 -30.19 -7.90 15.79
CA ILE A 508 -29.13 -7.11 16.40
C ILE A 508 -29.57 -6.51 17.73
N THR A 509 -28.62 -6.14 18.56
CA THR A 509 -28.87 -5.31 19.74
C THR A 509 -28.92 -3.85 19.31
N PRO A 510 -30.04 -3.14 19.50
CA PRO A 510 -30.11 -1.71 19.18
C PRO A 510 -29.03 -0.91 19.93
N ASN A 511 -28.47 0.09 19.26
CA ASN A 511 -27.53 1.02 19.86
C ASN A 511 -27.80 2.45 19.36
N ALA A 512 -27.24 3.44 20.03
CA ALA A 512 -27.43 4.85 19.73
C ALA A 512 -26.38 5.41 18.75
N PHE A 513 -25.50 4.58 18.19
CA PHE A 513 -24.48 5.05 17.25
C PHE A 513 -25.10 5.42 15.91
N GLY A 514 -24.57 6.46 15.29
CA GLY A 514 -25.03 6.95 13.97
C GLY A 514 -23.94 6.97 12.91
N GLY A 515 -22.76 6.44 13.21
CA GLY A 515 -21.63 6.43 12.28
C GLY A 515 -21.76 5.36 11.18
N ILE A 516 -20.87 5.51 10.21
CA ILE A 516 -20.71 4.59 9.07
C ILE A 516 -19.25 4.23 8.96
N HIS A 517 -18.98 2.96 8.67
CA HIS A 517 -17.65 2.48 8.36
C HIS A 517 -17.69 1.71 7.03
N ILE A 518 -16.77 2.06 6.13
CA ILE A 518 -16.57 1.35 4.87
C ILE A 518 -15.12 0.91 4.82
N GLN A 519 -14.90 -0.38 4.58
CA GLN A 519 -13.56 -0.97 4.51
C GLN A 519 -13.44 -1.90 3.31
N HIS A 520 -12.40 -1.68 2.49
CA HIS A 520 -12.13 -2.51 1.32
C HIS A 520 -10.71 -3.05 1.36
N THR A 521 -10.56 -4.34 1.65
CA THR A 521 -9.23 -4.97 1.82
C THR A 521 -8.58 -5.33 0.49
N GLY A 522 -9.34 -5.64 -0.54
CA GLY A 522 -8.84 -6.00 -1.88
C GLY A 522 -8.78 -4.84 -2.86
N SER A 523 -8.77 -3.60 -2.37
CA SER A 523 -8.77 -2.42 -3.23
C SER A 523 -7.42 -2.19 -3.89
N VAL A 524 -7.44 -1.96 -5.20
CA VAL A 524 -6.25 -1.75 -6.05
C VAL A 524 -6.39 -0.48 -6.88
N GLY A 525 -6.78 0.62 -6.26
CA GLY A 525 -6.97 1.91 -6.92
C GLY A 525 -8.14 1.91 -7.90
N ALA A 526 -7.98 2.60 -9.02
CA ALA A 526 -9.02 2.74 -10.05
C ALA A 526 -9.54 1.43 -10.65
N SER A 527 -8.87 0.30 -10.37
CA SER A 527 -9.30 -1.04 -10.78
C SER A 527 -10.10 -1.79 -9.72
N ALA A 528 -10.30 -1.19 -8.55
CA ALA A 528 -11.08 -1.75 -7.46
C ALA A 528 -12.60 -1.63 -7.69
N THR A 529 -13.38 -1.94 -6.68
CA THR A 529 -14.80 -1.58 -6.66
C THR A 529 -14.94 -0.07 -6.47
N VAL A 530 -15.63 0.58 -7.40
CA VAL A 530 -15.97 2.00 -7.34
C VAL A 530 -17.32 2.16 -6.64
N ILE A 531 -17.37 2.99 -5.61
CA ILE A 531 -18.60 3.39 -4.92
C ILE A 531 -19.09 4.69 -5.56
N GLN A 532 -20.09 4.58 -6.44
CA GLN A 532 -20.57 5.70 -7.25
C GLN A 532 -21.42 6.69 -6.46
N SER A 533 -22.14 6.19 -5.46
CA SER A 533 -22.92 7.04 -4.56
C SER A 533 -23.05 6.43 -3.18
N ILE A 534 -23.11 7.30 -2.18
CA ILE A 534 -23.35 6.95 -0.78
C ILE A 534 -24.44 7.89 -0.27
N ASN A 535 -25.52 7.33 0.27
CA ASN A 535 -26.60 8.09 0.89
C ASN A 535 -27.00 7.43 2.21
N CYS A 536 -27.20 8.23 3.24
CA CYS A 536 -27.61 7.76 4.56
C CYS A 536 -28.81 8.55 5.08
N THR A 537 -29.82 7.84 5.55
CA THR A 537 -31.00 8.42 6.19
C THR A 537 -31.12 7.96 7.62
N TYR A 538 -31.64 8.81 8.49
CA TYR A 538 -31.88 8.59 9.91
C TYR A 538 -33.39 8.83 10.19
N GLU A 539 -34.03 7.90 10.89
CA GLU A 539 -35.45 7.94 11.26
C GLU A 539 -35.64 7.78 12.77
#